data_458ceb3f526883d874b9be5318697384
#
_entry.id   458ceb3f526883d874b9be5318697384
#
_cell.length_a   1.000
_cell.length_b   1.000
_cell.length_c   1.000
_cell.angle_alpha   90.00
_cell.angle_beta   90.00
_cell.angle_gamma   90.00
#
_symmetry.space_group_name_H-M   'P 1'
#
loop_
_entity.id
_entity.type
_entity.pdbx_description
1 polymer ?
#
loop_
_entity_poly.entity_id
_entity_poly.type
_entity_poly.pdbx_seq_one_letter_code
_entity_poly.pdbx_strand_id
1 'polypeptide(L)'
;LHQNYTGTVMVSSAGNSGHGYGTMGMPGISSFGISVGATTNNDFVGYGPFKDQPRFGNTTDHSDHVVDFSSRGPGVIGDPKPDLMSIGAYSFVPSAITQLPDEPRESFSVFGGTSMSAPITAGSAALVIESLKEKSLDYDPFAIRNLLMSSADDLHNDPLTQGAGLVNALDAVRIVNGHGGKFLVHNDATFSNIK
;
A
#
# COMPACT_ATOMS: atom_id res chain seq x y z
N LEU A 1 -5.89 17.30 12.52
CA LEU A 1 -6.89 17.19 11.45
C LEU A 1 -8.00 18.19 11.74
N HIS A 2 -8.31 19.00 10.73
CA HIS A 2 -9.35 20.03 10.86
C HIS A 2 -10.70 19.37 11.13
N GLN A 3 -11.54 20.00 11.98
CA GLN A 3 -12.89 19.48 12.31
C GLN A 3 -13.80 19.31 11.07
N ASN A 4 -13.43 19.90 9.96
CA ASN A 4 -14.13 19.82 8.67
C ASN A 4 -13.43 18.92 7.65
N TYR A 5 -12.61 17.96 8.10
CA TYR A 5 -11.95 17.02 7.18
C TYR A 5 -13.00 16.09 6.55
N THR A 6 -13.25 16.32 5.30
CA THR A 6 -14.39 15.74 4.58
C THR A 6 -14.05 14.48 3.79
N GLY A 7 -13.14 13.66 4.29
CA GLY A 7 -13.04 12.31 3.77
C GLY A 7 -12.08 12.04 2.63
N THR A 8 -11.01 12.84 2.48
CA THR A 8 -9.93 12.47 1.55
C THR A 8 -9.01 11.42 2.19
N VAL A 9 -8.93 10.24 1.58
CA VAL A 9 -7.99 9.20 1.97
C VAL A 9 -6.61 9.54 1.43
N MET A 10 -5.62 9.68 2.31
CA MET A 10 -4.23 9.90 1.92
C MET A 10 -3.48 8.57 1.94
N VAL A 11 -2.92 8.18 0.80
CA VAL A 11 -2.07 7.00 0.65
C VAL A 11 -0.68 7.45 0.24
N SER A 12 0.34 6.96 0.89
CA SER A 12 1.73 7.34 0.63
C SER A 12 2.68 6.14 0.67
N SER A 13 3.78 6.26 -0.05
CA SER A 13 4.87 5.29 0.00
C SER A 13 5.56 5.29 1.36
N ALA A 14 5.96 4.11 1.85
CA ALA A 14 6.72 3.95 3.08
C ALA A 14 8.14 4.51 2.99
N GLY A 15 8.72 4.49 1.79
CA GLY A 15 10.12 4.81 1.52
C GLY A 15 10.92 3.59 1.06
N ASN A 16 12.10 3.85 0.49
CA ASN A 16 12.96 2.83 -0.12
C ASN A 16 14.34 2.77 0.57
N SER A 17 14.38 2.96 1.88
CA SER A 17 15.60 3.02 2.69
C SER A 17 15.75 1.81 3.63
N GLY A 18 14.98 0.72 3.37
CA GLY A 18 15.08 -0.54 4.11
C GLY A 18 16.47 -1.19 3.92
N HIS A 19 16.73 -2.25 4.61
CA HIS A 19 15.87 -3.15 5.39
C HIS A 19 15.94 -2.90 6.93
N GLY A 20 16.65 -1.88 7.39
CA GLY A 20 16.69 -1.55 8.83
C GLY A 20 15.39 -0.95 9.33
N TYR A 21 15.15 -1.06 10.65
CA TYR A 21 14.05 -0.36 11.32
C TYR A 21 14.32 1.15 11.44
N GLY A 22 13.25 1.94 11.56
CA GLY A 22 13.35 3.39 11.67
C GLY A 22 13.71 4.07 10.35
N THR A 23 13.43 3.43 9.22
CA THR A 23 13.79 3.92 7.88
C THR A 23 12.62 4.52 7.11
N MET A 24 11.46 4.70 7.77
CA MET A 24 10.27 5.29 7.16
C MET A 24 10.54 6.68 6.60
N GLY A 25 10.09 6.90 5.37
CA GLY A 25 10.19 8.19 4.68
C GLY A 25 8.97 9.09 4.89
N MET A 26 9.13 10.40 4.71
CA MET A 26 8.03 11.35 4.67
C MET A 26 7.30 11.27 3.30
N PRO A 27 5.97 11.36 3.24
CA PRO A 27 5.02 11.49 4.35
C PRO A 27 4.57 10.16 4.97
N GLY A 28 5.09 9.00 4.51
CA GLY A 28 4.68 7.66 4.94
C GLY A 28 4.84 7.39 6.43
N ILE A 29 5.78 8.06 7.09
CA ILE A 29 5.98 7.95 8.54
C ILE A 29 4.83 8.54 9.36
N SER A 30 3.94 9.33 8.73
CA SER A 30 2.82 9.98 9.42
C SER A 30 1.77 8.98 9.87
N SER A 31 1.28 9.13 11.09
CA SER A 31 0.21 8.29 11.65
C SER A 31 -1.17 8.53 11.04
N PHE A 32 -1.34 9.61 10.25
CA PHE A 32 -2.64 10.05 9.73
C PHE A 32 -3.01 9.49 8.35
N GLY A 33 -2.03 9.04 7.58
CA GLY A 33 -2.24 8.46 6.26
C GLY A 33 -2.06 6.95 6.27
N ILE A 34 -2.37 6.35 5.13
CA ILE A 34 -2.05 4.95 4.84
C ILE A 34 -0.65 4.92 4.24
N SER A 35 0.31 4.34 4.93
CA SER A 35 1.65 4.10 4.40
C SER A 35 1.77 2.69 3.85
N VAL A 36 2.42 2.56 2.69
CA VAL A 36 2.46 1.30 1.97
C VAL A 36 3.90 0.90 1.68
N GLY A 37 4.29 -0.27 2.17
CA GLY A 37 5.54 -0.94 1.87
C GLY A 37 5.47 -1.76 0.58
N ALA A 38 6.59 -2.33 0.18
CA ALA A 38 6.74 -3.02 -1.09
C ALA A 38 6.96 -4.52 -0.93
N THR A 39 6.23 -5.30 -1.73
CA THR A 39 6.45 -6.74 -1.90
C THR A 39 6.95 -7.08 -3.30
N THR A 40 7.49 -8.29 -3.44
CA THR A 40 7.83 -8.89 -4.73
C THR A 40 6.55 -9.30 -5.48
N ASN A 41 6.66 -9.30 -6.81
CA ASN A 41 5.69 -9.95 -7.70
C ASN A 41 6.47 -10.67 -8.81
N ASN A 42 6.48 -11.97 -8.76
CA ASN A 42 7.21 -12.80 -9.72
C ASN A 42 6.32 -13.42 -10.79
N ASP A 43 5.03 -13.12 -10.82
CA ASP A 43 4.11 -13.64 -11.84
C ASP A 43 4.49 -13.20 -13.26
N PHE A 44 5.22 -12.08 -13.38
CA PHE A 44 5.74 -11.58 -14.65
C PHE A 44 7.17 -12.04 -14.97
N VAL A 45 7.79 -12.86 -14.11
CA VAL A 45 9.10 -13.45 -14.38
C VAL A 45 8.95 -14.46 -15.51
N GLY A 46 9.58 -14.20 -16.63
CA GLY A 46 9.62 -15.16 -17.72
C GLY A 46 8.94 -14.71 -19.00
N TYR A 47 8.52 -13.45 -19.08
CA TYR A 47 7.93 -12.89 -20.29
C TYR A 47 8.84 -11.86 -20.95
N GLY A 48 8.92 -11.94 -22.30
CA GLY A 48 9.60 -10.95 -23.13
C GLY A 48 11.11 -10.82 -22.88
N PRO A 49 11.70 -9.66 -23.22
CA PRO A 49 13.14 -9.41 -23.13
C PRO A 49 13.67 -9.35 -21.69
N PHE A 50 12.80 -9.37 -20.70
CA PHE A 50 13.15 -9.34 -19.26
C PHE A 50 13.15 -10.74 -18.61
N LYS A 51 12.91 -11.77 -19.42
CA LYS A 51 13.07 -13.14 -18.97
C LYS A 51 14.53 -13.33 -18.51
N ASP A 52 14.69 -13.88 -17.33
CA ASP A 52 16.00 -14.18 -16.72
C ASP A 52 16.86 -12.96 -16.37
N GLN A 53 16.33 -11.74 -16.41
CA GLN A 53 17.05 -10.56 -15.94
C GLN A 53 17.02 -10.45 -14.41
N PRO A 54 18.15 -10.13 -13.75
CA PRO A 54 18.15 -9.86 -12.33
C PRO A 54 17.22 -8.67 -12.05
N ARG A 55 16.31 -8.83 -11.10
CA ARG A 55 15.35 -7.80 -10.73
C ARG A 55 15.88 -6.98 -9.59
N PHE A 56 15.90 -5.69 -9.77
CA PHE A 56 16.26 -4.77 -8.72
C PHE A 56 15.31 -4.93 -7.53
N GLY A 57 15.88 -5.13 -6.35
CA GLY A 57 15.13 -5.32 -5.11
C GLY A 57 14.49 -6.70 -4.93
N ASN A 58 14.56 -7.59 -5.92
CA ASN A 58 14.10 -8.97 -5.75
C ASN A 58 15.26 -9.84 -5.31
N THR A 59 15.22 -10.25 -4.05
CA THR A 59 16.17 -11.19 -3.46
C THR A 59 15.64 -12.63 -3.45
N THR A 60 14.43 -12.84 -3.97
CA THR A 60 13.73 -14.14 -3.98
C THR A 60 12.96 -14.33 -5.28
N ASP A 61 12.78 -15.59 -5.68
CA ASP A 61 11.94 -16.00 -6.80
C ASP A 61 10.44 -16.12 -6.43
N HIS A 62 10.10 -15.86 -5.17
CA HIS A 62 8.73 -15.95 -4.69
C HIS A 62 8.02 -14.60 -4.78
N SER A 63 6.72 -14.64 -5.06
CA SER A 63 5.80 -13.51 -4.90
C SER A 63 5.50 -13.23 -3.44
N ASP A 64 5.00 -12.02 -3.15
CA ASP A 64 4.49 -11.60 -1.85
C ASP A 64 5.52 -11.55 -0.70
N HIS A 65 6.82 -11.57 -1.03
CA HIS A 65 7.86 -11.34 -0.05
C HIS A 65 8.18 -9.85 0.08
N VAL A 66 8.47 -9.40 1.30
CA VAL A 66 8.88 -8.02 1.54
C VAL A 66 10.21 -7.74 0.84
N VAL A 67 10.24 -6.69 0.02
CA VAL A 67 11.44 -6.30 -0.73
C VAL A 67 12.45 -5.64 0.21
N ASP A 68 13.74 -5.90 0.01
CA ASP A 68 14.82 -5.40 0.88
C ASP A 68 14.81 -3.89 1.04
N PHE A 69 14.53 -3.15 -0.01
CA PHE A 69 14.51 -1.69 0.04
C PHE A 69 13.30 -1.13 0.79
N SER A 70 12.23 -1.92 1.02
CA SER A 70 11.03 -1.40 1.70
C SER A 70 11.36 -0.86 3.07
N SER A 71 11.06 0.41 3.32
CA SER A 71 11.27 1.04 4.62
C SER A 71 10.40 0.42 5.69
N ARG A 72 10.93 0.35 6.91
CA ARG A 72 10.32 -0.29 8.09
C ARG A 72 10.14 0.72 9.21
N GLY A 73 9.08 0.51 9.98
CA GLY A 73 8.75 1.32 11.13
C GLY A 73 9.80 1.33 12.26
N PRO A 74 9.49 1.97 13.35
CA PRO A 74 8.19 2.54 13.72
C PRO A 74 7.87 3.87 13.03
N GLY A 75 6.60 4.31 13.16
CA GLY A 75 6.17 5.65 12.82
C GLY A 75 6.61 6.71 13.82
N VAL A 76 6.17 7.97 13.62
CA VAL A 76 6.60 9.12 14.45
C VAL A 76 6.29 8.95 15.93
N ILE A 77 5.17 8.33 16.26
CA ILE A 77 4.73 8.12 17.65
C ILE A 77 5.01 6.71 18.17
N GLY A 78 5.83 5.94 17.46
CA GLY A 78 6.12 4.55 17.79
C GLY A 78 5.08 3.55 17.26
N ASP A 79 4.12 4.01 16.47
CA ASP A 79 3.09 3.18 15.85
C ASP A 79 3.68 2.22 14.80
N PRO A 80 3.05 1.05 14.61
CA PRO A 80 3.44 0.15 13.54
C PRO A 80 3.27 0.82 12.17
N LYS A 81 4.34 0.82 11.39
CA LYS A 81 4.41 1.29 10.01
C LYS A 81 5.34 0.34 9.21
N PRO A 82 5.10 0.15 7.89
CA PRO A 82 3.97 0.68 7.11
C PRO A 82 2.62 0.15 7.63
N ASP A 83 1.48 0.72 7.16
CA ASP A 83 0.16 0.21 7.51
C ASP A 83 -0.16 -1.06 6.74
N LEU A 84 0.27 -1.11 5.47
CA LEU A 84 0.00 -2.17 4.51
C LEU A 84 1.20 -2.43 3.62
N MET A 85 1.19 -3.57 2.98
CA MET A 85 2.10 -3.93 1.90
C MET A 85 1.33 -4.00 0.57
N SER A 86 2.00 -3.72 -0.52
CA SER A 86 1.51 -3.95 -1.88
C SER A 86 2.68 -4.20 -2.82
N ILE A 87 2.39 -4.61 -4.06
CA ILE A 87 3.42 -4.88 -5.07
C ILE A 87 4.24 -3.62 -5.31
N GLY A 88 5.55 -3.72 -5.14
CA GLY A 88 6.49 -2.63 -5.34
C GLY A 88 7.80 -3.05 -5.97
N ALA A 89 8.02 -4.36 -6.17
CA ALA A 89 9.11 -4.82 -7.02
C ALA A 89 8.85 -4.43 -8.47
N TYR A 90 9.91 -4.28 -9.24
CA TYR A 90 9.85 -3.82 -10.62
C TYR A 90 8.84 -4.59 -11.46
N SER A 91 7.91 -3.89 -12.04
CA SER A 91 6.87 -4.41 -12.91
C SER A 91 6.63 -3.44 -14.08
N PHE A 92 5.90 -3.89 -15.09
CA PHE A 92 5.50 -3.04 -16.20
C PHE A 92 4.37 -2.12 -15.78
N VAL A 93 4.54 -0.84 -16.05
CA VAL A 93 3.52 0.19 -15.84
C VAL A 93 3.31 0.97 -17.13
N PRO A 94 2.11 1.53 -17.36
CA PRO A 94 1.90 2.45 -18.48
C PRO A 94 2.85 3.64 -18.36
N SER A 95 3.50 3.98 -19.47
CA SER A 95 4.39 5.15 -19.52
C SER A 95 3.60 6.45 -19.45
N ALA A 96 4.21 7.47 -18.84
CA ALA A 96 3.62 8.81 -18.81
C ALA A 96 3.50 9.38 -20.23
N ILE A 97 2.39 10.04 -20.51
CA ILE A 97 2.10 10.64 -21.84
C ILE A 97 2.94 11.92 -22.11
N THR A 98 3.77 12.31 -21.18
CA THR A 98 4.57 13.55 -21.22
C THR A 98 5.91 13.37 -21.96
N GLN A 99 5.92 12.63 -23.06
CA GLN A 99 7.14 12.47 -23.86
C GLN A 99 7.29 13.66 -24.83
N LEU A 100 8.53 14.13 -24.95
CA LEU A 100 8.87 15.16 -25.94
C LEU A 100 8.62 14.63 -27.35
N PRO A 101 8.31 15.51 -28.34
CA PRO A 101 7.90 15.09 -29.68
C PRO A 101 8.89 14.21 -30.42
N ASP A 102 10.19 14.32 -30.09
CA ASP A 102 11.29 13.65 -30.80
C ASP A 102 11.81 12.39 -30.03
N GLU A 103 11.20 12.01 -28.90
CA GLU A 103 11.59 10.82 -28.18
C GLU A 103 10.77 9.59 -28.57
N PRO A 104 11.37 8.37 -28.57
CA PRO A 104 10.64 7.14 -28.81
C PRO A 104 9.47 7.01 -27.82
N ARG A 105 8.26 6.80 -28.34
CA ARG A 105 7.08 6.60 -27.51
C ARG A 105 7.02 5.17 -27.01
N GLU A 106 7.37 4.97 -25.77
CA GLU A 106 7.17 3.70 -25.10
C GLU A 106 5.80 3.70 -24.41
N SER A 107 4.98 2.69 -24.71
CA SER A 107 3.64 2.55 -24.10
C SER A 107 3.73 2.03 -22.67
N PHE A 108 4.80 1.34 -22.34
CA PHE A 108 5.06 0.76 -21.02
C PHE A 108 6.54 0.92 -20.66
N SER A 109 6.77 1.10 -19.37
CA SER A 109 8.11 1.15 -18.79
C SER A 109 8.21 0.22 -17.57
N VAL A 110 9.43 -0.12 -17.19
CA VAL A 110 9.67 -0.83 -15.92
C VAL A 110 9.76 0.18 -14.81
N PHE A 111 8.96 -0.01 -13.78
CA PHE A 111 8.91 0.85 -12.61
C PHE A 111 8.85 0.02 -11.33
N GLY A 112 9.40 0.51 -10.24
CA GLY A 112 9.40 -0.15 -8.94
C GLY A 112 9.63 0.83 -7.80
N GLY A 113 9.55 0.30 -6.59
CA GLY A 113 9.62 1.06 -5.35
C GLY A 113 8.29 1.06 -4.60
N THR A 114 8.29 1.51 -3.36
CA THR A 114 7.07 1.76 -2.59
C THR A 114 6.17 2.83 -3.24
N SER A 115 6.74 3.61 -4.17
CA SER A 115 6.00 4.52 -5.05
C SER A 115 5.08 3.82 -6.05
N MET A 116 5.30 2.52 -6.32
CA MET A 116 4.38 1.68 -7.09
C MET A 116 3.32 1.05 -6.17
N SER A 117 3.69 0.70 -4.96
CA SER A 117 2.78 0.09 -3.97
C SER A 117 1.65 1.04 -3.55
N ALA A 118 1.97 2.31 -3.37
CA ALA A 118 1.01 3.31 -2.91
C ALA A 118 -0.18 3.50 -3.88
N PRO A 119 -0.02 3.71 -5.20
CA PRO A 119 -1.15 3.86 -6.11
C PRO A 119 -1.99 2.59 -6.27
N ILE A 120 -1.43 1.39 -6.14
CA ILE A 120 -2.19 0.14 -6.13
C ILE A 120 -3.12 0.10 -4.91
N THR A 121 -2.61 0.47 -3.74
CA THR A 121 -3.42 0.58 -2.52
C THR A 121 -4.46 1.70 -2.62
N ALA A 122 -4.13 2.82 -3.26
CA ALA A 122 -5.10 3.89 -3.53
C ALA A 122 -6.24 3.41 -4.44
N GLY A 123 -5.94 2.61 -5.46
CA GLY A 123 -6.95 1.94 -6.30
C GLY A 123 -7.84 0.99 -5.49
N SER A 124 -7.25 0.21 -4.58
CA SER A 124 -8.00 -0.66 -3.66
C SER A 124 -8.92 0.15 -2.74
N ALA A 125 -8.45 1.28 -2.23
CA ALA A 125 -9.28 2.20 -1.43
C ALA A 125 -10.45 2.76 -2.24
N ALA A 126 -10.26 3.07 -3.53
CA ALA A 126 -11.34 3.54 -4.41
C ALA A 126 -12.44 2.49 -4.59
N LEU A 127 -12.08 1.22 -4.75
CA LEU A 127 -13.06 0.12 -4.83
C LEU A 127 -13.87 -0.04 -3.53
N VAL A 128 -13.22 0.11 -2.38
CA VAL A 128 -13.90 0.08 -1.08
C VAL A 128 -14.87 1.27 -0.94
N ILE A 129 -14.44 2.46 -1.33
CA ILE A 129 -15.28 3.66 -1.32
C ILE A 129 -16.50 3.50 -2.24
N GLU A 130 -16.30 2.95 -3.44
CA GLU A 130 -17.40 2.67 -4.39
C GLU A 130 -18.42 1.73 -3.75
N SER A 131 -17.97 0.62 -3.17
CA SER A 131 -18.85 -0.36 -2.52
C SER A 131 -19.61 0.24 -1.33
N LEU A 132 -19.00 1.11 -0.53
CA LEU A 132 -19.68 1.81 0.57
C LEU A 132 -20.76 2.77 0.04
N LYS A 133 -20.45 3.53 -1.04
CA LYS A 133 -21.41 4.43 -1.69
C LYS A 133 -22.61 3.69 -2.26
N GLU A 134 -22.40 2.55 -2.95
CA GLU A 134 -23.48 1.72 -3.47
C GLU A 134 -24.45 1.25 -2.36
N LYS A 135 -23.95 1.06 -1.17
CA LYS A 135 -24.75 0.68 0.01
C LYS A 135 -25.27 1.86 0.81
N SER A 136 -25.00 3.09 0.40
CA SER A 136 -25.34 4.31 1.15
C SER A 136 -24.81 4.30 2.59
N LEU A 137 -23.62 3.75 2.78
CA LEU A 137 -22.91 3.73 4.06
C LEU A 137 -21.99 4.94 4.16
N ASP A 138 -22.05 5.61 5.31
CA ASP A 138 -21.11 6.67 5.64
C ASP A 138 -19.72 6.11 5.90
N TYR A 139 -18.70 6.88 5.52
CA TYR A 139 -17.31 6.52 5.77
C TYR A 139 -16.45 7.75 6.00
N ASP A 140 -15.36 7.53 6.68
CA ASP A 140 -14.26 8.48 6.82
C ASP A 140 -12.93 7.81 6.40
N PRO A 141 -11.81 8.55 6.31
CA PRO A 141 -10.53 7.98 5.93
C PRO A 141 -10.02 6.89 6.87
N PHE A 142 -10.38 6.94 8.15
CA PHE A 142 -9.97 5.92 9.12
C PHE A 142 -10.76 4.63 8.93
N ALA A 143 -12.05 4.73 8.59
CA ALA A 143 -12.86 3.57 8.23
C ALA A 143 -12.28 2.85 7.01
N ILE A 144 -11.88 3.58 5.96
CA ILE A 144 -11.24 3.00 4.77
C ILE A 144 -9.92 2.33 5.14
N ARG A 145 -9.06 3.01 5.92
CA ARG A 145 -7.80 2.43 6.40
C ARG A 145 -8.05 1.13 7.18
N ASN A 146 -8.99 1.15 8.11
CA ASN A 146 -9.31 -0.01 8.94
C ASN A 146 -9.86 -1.18 8.12
N LEU A 147 -10.72 -0.92 7.12
CA LEU A 147 -11.23 -1.93 6.20
C LEU A 147 -10.09 -2.60 5.43
N LEU A 148 -9.18 -1.81 4.85
CA LEU A 148 -8.04 -2.35 4.12
C LEU A 148 -7.08 -3.13 5.03
N MET A 149 -6.78 -2.62 6.22
CA MET A 149 -5.90 -3.32 7.18
C MET A 149 -6.54 -4.60 7.72
N SER A 150 -7.85 -4.60 8.00
CA SER A 150 -8.56 -5.78 8.51
C SER A 150 -8.74 -6.87 7.47
N SER A 151 -8.70 -6.53 6.18
CA SER A 151 -8.81 -7.48 5.07
C SER A 151 -7.46 -7.96 4.54
N ALA A 152 -6.36 -7.38 5.01
CA ALA A 152 -5.02 -7.68 4.52
C ALA A 152 -4.63 -9.15 4.78
N ASP A 153 -3.85 -9.70 3.88
CA ASP A 153 -3.28 -11.04 4.01
C ASP A 153 -1.96 -10.98 4.80
N ASP A 154 -1.87 -11.75 5.87
CA ASP A 154 -0.68 -11.81 6.71
C ASP A 154 0.48 -12.45 5.96
N LEU A 155 1.59 -11.74 5.84
CA LEU A 155 2.83 -12.21 5.22
C LEU A 155 3.79 -12.88 6.22
N HIS A 156 3.34 -13.05 7.46
CA HIS A 156 4.11 -13.68 8.54
C HIS A 156 5.42 -12.96 8.91
N ASN A 157 5.45 -11.63 8.73
CA ASN A 157 6.51 -10.77 9.23
C ASN A 157 6.03 -9.99 10.45
N ASP A 158 6.96 -9.31 11.13
CA ASP A 158 6.59 -8.44 12.24
C ASP A 158 5.83 -7.18 11.79
N PRO A 159 5.03 -6.57 12.68
CA PRO A 159 4.20 -5.41 12.32
C PRO A 159 4.98 -4.16 11.88
N LEU A 160 6.26 -4.01 12.26
CA LEU A 160 7.09 -2.89 11.80
C LEU A 160 7.63 -3.12 10.39
N THR A 161 7.56 -4.34 9.90
CA THR A 161 7.99 -4.73 8.55
C THR A 161 6.83 -4.73 7.56
N GLN A 162 5.67 -5.31 7.93
CA GLN A 162 4.56 -5.53 7.02
C GLN A 162 3.28 -4.74 7.36
N GLY A 163 3.21 -4.12 8.53
CA GLY A 163 1.95 -3.56 9.03
C GLY A 163 0.91 -4.66 9.24
N ALA A 164 -0.27 -4.46 8.66
CA ALA A 164 -1.34 -5.46 8.67
C ALA A 164 -1.13 -6.59 7.64
N GLY A 165 -0.25 -6.41 6.66
CA GLY A 165 0.02 -7.37 5.61
C GLY A 165 -0.25 -6.86 4.20
N LEU A 166 -0.37 -7.78 3.24
CA LEU A 166 -0.61 -7.49 1.82
C LEU A 166 -2.05 -7.02 1.59
N VAL A 167 -2.22 -5.91 0.89
CA VAL A 167 -3.54 -5.37 0.56
C VAL A 167 -4.37 -6.39 -0.23
N ASN A 168 -5.60 -6.66 0.24
CA ASN A 168 -6.57 -7.54 -0.40
C ASN A 168 -7.86 -6.76 -0.68
N ALA A 169 -7.94 -6.17 -1.87
CA ALA A 169 -9.10 -5.38 -2.30
C ALA A 169 -10.38 -6.22 -2.35
N LEU A 170 -10.29 -7.48 -2.76
CA LEU A 170 -11.44 -8.37 -2.86
C LEU A 170 -12.08 -8.62 -1.51
N ASP A 171 -11.27 -8.95 -0.50
CA ASP A 171 -11.78 -9.21 0.84
C ASP A 171 -12.26 -7.93 1.52
N ALA A 172 -11.62 -6.78 1.27
CA ALA A 172 -12.10 -5.49 1.73
C ALA A 172 -13.52 -5.19 1.22
N VAL A 173 -13.76 -5.36 -0.08
CA VAL A 173 -15.09 -5.19 -0.69
C VAL A 173 -16.07 -6.24 -0.19
N ARG A 174 -15.65 -7.49 0.00
CA ARG A 174 -16.50 -8.56 0.59
C ARG A 174 -16.97 -8.21 2.00
N ILE A 175 -16.10 -7.65 2.85
CA ILE A 175 -16.48 -7.20 4.20
C ILE A 175 -17.57 -6.13 4.12
N VAL A 176 -17.45 -5.12 3.26
CA VAL A 176 -18.48 -4.10 3.04
C VAL A 176 -19.80 -4.73 2.57
N ASN A 177 -19.73 -5.80 1.80
CA ASN A 177 -20.89 -6.54 1.31
C ASN A 177 -21.49 -7.54 2.32
N GLY A 178 -20.94 -7.60 3.54
CA GLY A 178 -21.42 -8.51 4.58
C GLY A 178 -20.95 -9.97 4.39
N HIS A 179 -19.95 -10.17 3.53
CA HIS A 179 -19.33 -11.47 3.31
C HIS A 179 -17.99 -11.52 4.05
N GLY A 180 -17.88 -12.42 5.00
CA GLY A 180 -16.65 -12.62 5.77
C GLY A 180 -16.73 -12.06 7.19
N GLY A 181 -16.08 -12.76 8.12
CA GLY A 181 -16.12 -12.48 9.56
C GLY A 181 -14.80 -11.96 10.10
N LYS A 182 -14.18 -10.97 9.48
CA LYS A 182 -13.03 -10.30 10.11
C LYS A 182 -13.56 -9.17 11.01
N PHE A 183 -13.04 -9.10 12.24
CA PHE A 183 -13.38 -8.03 13.17
C PHE A 183 -12.64 -6.76 12.75
N LEU A 184 -13.39 -5.69 12.53
CA LEU A 184 -12.84 -4.34 12.49
C LEU A 184 -12.50 -3.94 13.93
N VAL A 185 -11.23 -3.92 14.28
CA VAL A 185 -10.80 -3.25 15.51
C VAL A 185 -10.77 -1.76 15.22
N HIS A 186 -11.88 -1.10 15.50
CA HIS A 186 -11.97 0.34 15.44
C HIS A 186 -11.42 0.90 16.75
N ASN A 187 -10.28 1.55 16.67
CA ASN A 187 -9.82 2.39 17.77
C ASN A 187 -10.38 3.80 17.55
N ASP A 188 -11.37 4.18 18.35
CA ASP A 188 -11.90 5.54 18.42
C ASP A 188 -10.90 6.55 19.01
N ALA A 189 -9.61 6.28 18.95
CA ALA A 189 -8.59 7.25 19.26
C ALA A 189 -8.70 8.45 18.31
N THR A 190 -9.76 9.20 18.50
CA THR A 190 -9.79 10.58 18.04
C THR A 190 -8.66 11.29 18.75
N PHE A 191 -7.76 11.92 18.01
CA PHE A 191 -6.63 12.71 18.55
C PHE A 191 -7.08 13.81 19.55
N SER A 192 -8.38 14.04 19.71
CA SER A 192 -8.97 14.87 20.76
C SER A 192 -8.64 14.40 22.19
N ASN A 193 -8.20 13.17 22.39
CA ASN A 193 -7.83 12.61 23.70
C ASN A 193 -6.32 12.58 23.95
N ILE A 194 -5.49 13.01 23.01
CA ILE A 194 -4.07 13.27 23.24
C ILE A 194 -3.96 14.69 23.80
N LYS A 195 -3.99 14.79 25.12
CA LYS A 195 -3.67 16.02 25.85
C LYS A 195 -2.20 16.01 26.23
#